data_b3c84c6f2e0e152dc8d680ad560e225b
#
_entry.id   b3c84c6f2e0e152dc8d680ad560e225b
#
_cell.length_a   1.000
_cell.length_b   1.000
_cell.length_c   1.000
_cell.angle_alpha   90.00
_cell.angle_beta   90.00
_cell.angle_gamma   90.00
#
_symmetry.space_group_name_H-M   'P 1'
#
loop_
_entity.id
_entity.type
_entity.pdbx_description
1 polymer ?
#
loop_
_entity_poly.entity_id
_entity_poly.type
_entity_poly.pdbx_seq_one_letter_code
_entity_poly.pdbx_strand_id
1 'polypeptide(L)'
;MMNLQRCSCFNTCVLYVLMIAITGYVTGKDRPTVTIPXGSVQGTFEKSYGGRKYSAFEGIPYGKPPLGELRFAEPEPAGKWNGILVANQLYRCLSFSPIPFMYGVKGSEDCLYVNVYVPLEKIHGNESLDVIVHIHGGYFMIAAPADMSGPAYIMDKDVVFVSFNYRLAILGFMSTEDDIVPGNNGMKDQVLALEWVRDNIRYFGGKPDSVTIAGTSSGGSCAHLHYLSPLSKGLFHKGFSLSGTALASWSLTEYPLKKAKLVAKHLQCPTNSTTTMVDCLRKVDGKELLLAMKKLLVFIESIPFSPFGPVIERGPEERRFLPHHPYKLLKEGKINDVPWVTSNARDEGIYPTVFFVVTKTLGELDSRWNEIMPYVLDIQDTVKEELKLNVVTEVRKHYLGDEHISENNKYSLIRE
;
A
#
# COMPACT_ATOMS: atom_id res chain seq x y z
N MET A 1 -0.33 39.42 -68.34
CA MET A 1 -1.13 39.35 -67.12
C MET A 1 -0.41 38.37 -66.15
N MET A 2 0.41 38.92 -65.27
CA MET A 2 1.10 38.12 -64.24
C MET A 2 0.39 38.39 -62.91
N ASN A 3 -0.20 37.34 -62.35
CA ASN A 3 -0.89 37.43 -61.09
C ASN A 3 0.09 37.31 -59.92
N LEU A 4 0.03 38.31 -59.06
CA LEU A 4 0.73 38.36 -57.78
C LEU A 4 -0.02 37.47 -56.76
N GLN A 5 0.54 36.31 -56.45
CA GLN A 5 0.19 35.52 -55.23
C GLN A 5 1.47 35.24 -54.47
N ARG A 6 1.95 36.23 -53.74
CA ARG A 6 2.95 36.06 -52.69
C ARG A 6 2.63 37.03 -51.60
N CYS A 7 1.96 36.56 -50.57
CA CYS A 7 2.04 37.12 -49.18
C CYS A 7 1.01 36.46 -48.26
N SER A 8 1.18 35.21 -47.94
CA SER A 8 0.39 34.60 -46.85
C SER A 8 1.23 33.76 -45.88
N CYS A 9 2.42 33.32 -46.27
CA CYS A 9 3.21 32.44 -45.42
C CYS A 9 4.04 33.17 -44.35
N PHE A 10 4.37 34.44 -44.57
CA PHE A 10 5.25 35.16 -43.63
C PHE A 10 4.55 35.53 -42.33
N ASN A 11 3.27 35.93 -42.40
CA ASN A 11 2.52 36.31 -41.18
C ASN A 11 2.15 35.10 -40.34
N THR A 12 1.95 33.93 -40.93
CA THR A 12 1.61 32.71 -40.18
C THR A 12 2.83 32.17 -39.42
N CYS A 13 4.03 32.24 -40.03
CA CYS A 13 5.27 31.81 -39.34
C CYS A 13 5.65 32.74 -38.18
N VAL A 14 5.43 34.05 -38.34
CA VAL A 14 5.74 35.02 -37.25
C VAL A 14 4.76 34.84 -36.08
N LEU A 15 3.50 34.52 -36.34
CA LEU A 15 2.52 34.24 -35.28
C LEU A 15 2.82 32.91 -34.58
N TYR A 16 3.30 31.91 -35.30
CA TYR A 16 3.69 30.61 -34.68
C TYR A 16 4.95 30.75 -33.84
N VAL A 17 5.93 31.51 -34.29
CA VAL A 17 7.18 31.76 -33.53
C VAL A 17 6.86 32.62 -32.30
N LEU A 18 5.94 33.60 -32.41
CA LEU A 18 5.50 34.39 -31.27
C LEU A 18 4.67 33.55 -30.27
N MET A 19 3.83 32.62 -30.74
CA MET A 19 3.09 31.74 -29.84
C MET A 19 4.05 30.78 -29.11
N ILE A 20 5.07 30.24 -29.80
CA ILE A 20 6.09 29.37 -29.18
C ILE A 20 6.93 30.21 -28.20
N ALA A 21 7.24 31.45 -28.52
CA ALA A 21 7.96 32.32 -27.58
C ALA A 21 7.13 32.72 -26.36
N ILE A 22 5.80 32.83 -26.49
CA ILE A 22 4.92 33.17 -25.37
C ILE A 22 4.66 31.90 -24.51
N THR A 23 4.57 30.71 -25.10
CA THR A 23 4.45 29.46 -24.33
C THR A 23 5.75 29.03 -23.71
N GLY A 24 6.92 29.50 -24.18
CA GLY A 24 8.22 29.24 -23.61
C GLY A 24 8.59 30.10 -22.41
N TYR A 25 7.79 31.13 -22.07
CA TYR A 25 8.06 32.01 -20.93
C TYR A 25 7.08 31.82 -19.77
N VAL A 26 6.71 30.57 -19.49
CA VAL A 26 6.22 30.26 -18.15
C VAL A 26 7.52 30.01 -17.34
N THR A 27 8.05 31.10 -16.82
CA THR A 27 9.24 31.06 -15.98
C THR A 27 9.00 30.12 -14.79
N GLY A 28 9.92 29.21 -14.53
CA GLY A 28 9.90 28.29 -13.40
C GLY A 28 10.01 28.97 -12.02
N LYS A 29 9.63 30.25 -11.93
CA LYS A 29 9.70 31.05 -10.69
C LYS A 29 8.54 30.83 -9.72
N ASP A 30 7.46 30.19 -10.17
CA ASP A 30 6.23 30.08 -9.37
C ASP A 30 5.89 28.63 -8.95
N ARG A 31 6.86 27.74 -8.88
CA ARG A 31 6.65 26.38 -8.37
C ARG A 31 7.21 26.24 -6.95
N PRO A 32 6.49 25.56 -6.06
CA PRO A 32 7.00 25.36 -4.69
C PRO A 32 8.28 24.52 -4.75
N THR A 33 9.31 24.97 -4.07
CA THR A 33 10.60 24.28 -4.05
C THR A 33 11.11 24.22 -2.62
N VAL A 34 11.54 23.04 -2.20
CA VAL A 34 12.08 22.75 -0.86
C VAL A 34 13.43 22.05 -1.03
N THR A 35 14.41 22.42 -0.23
CA THR A 35 15.72 21.75 -0.22
C THR A 35 15.86 20.92 1.05
N ILE A 36 16.08 19.63 0.85
CA ILE A 36 16.30 18.64 1.91
C ILE A 36 17.73 18.11 1.82
N PRO A 37 18.23 17.41 2.82
CA PRO A 37 19.58 16.82 2.73
C PRO A 37 19.85 15.92 1.52
N UNK A 38 18.65 15.29 0.75
CA UNK A 38 18.69 14.59 -0.26
C UNK A 38 18.91 15.25 -1.38
N GLY A 39 18.56 16.57 -1.55
CA GLY A 39 18.63 17.44 -2.74
C GLY A 39 17.47 18.43 -2.78
N SER A 40 17.37 19.24 -3.84
CA SER A 40 16.22 20.13 -4.02
C SER A 40 15.07 19.41 -4.67
N VAL A 41 13.84 19.70 -4.23
CA VAL A 41 12.59 19.09 -4.71
C VAL A 41 11.65 20.20 -5.17
N GLN A 42 11.17 20.13 -6.39
CA GLN A 42 10.21 21.09 -6.95
C GLN A 42 8.89 20.39 -7.20
N GLY A 43 7.82 20.90 -6.59
CA GLY A 43 6.47 20.37 -6.71
C GLY A 43 5.58 21.20 -7.64
N THR A 44 4.28 21.10 -7.37
CA THR A 44 3.22 21.83 -8.09
C THR A 44 2.33 22.53 -7.08
N PHE A 45 1.54 23.50 -7.55
CA PHE A 45 0.44 24.05 -6.76
C PHE A 45 -0.86 23.40 -7.17
N GLU A 46 -1.67 23.05 -6.17
CA GLU A 46 -2.98 22.45 -6.35
C GLU A 46 -4.02 23.22 -5.52
N LYS A 47 -5.29 22.83 -5.63
CA LYS A 47 -6.38 23.42 -4.85
C LYS A 47 -7.10 22.34 -4.05
N SER A 48 -7.36 22.66 -2.79
CA SER A 48 -8.16 21.81 -1.88
C SER A 48 -9.64 21.88 -2.28
N TYR A 49 -10.45 21.06 -1.63
CA TYR A 49 -11.90 21.04 -1.82
C TYR A 49 -12.52 22.42 -1.51
N GLY A 50 -12.05 23.10 -0.45
CA GLY A 50 -12.50 24.44 -0.08
C GLY A 50 -11.89 25.56 -0.89
N GLY A 51 -11.03 25.25 -1.88
CA GLY A 51 -10.42 26.24 -2.76
C GLY A 51 -9.08 26.80 -2.29
N ARG A 52 -8.53 26.29 -1.16
CA ARG A 52 -7.22 26.70 -0.64
C ARG A 52 -6.13 26.24 -1.61
N LYS A 53 -5.23 27.13 -1.99
CA LYS A 53 -4.04 26.77 -2.78
C LYS A 53 -3.00 26.14 -1.84
N TYR A 54 -2.44 25.02 -2.25
CA TYR A 54 -1.45 24.28 -1.45
C TYR A 54 -0.30 23.78 -2.33
N SER A 55 0.82 23.43 -1.69
CA SER A 55 2.00 22.86 -2.37
C SER A 55 1.94 21.34 -2.33
N ALA A 56 2.11 20.70 -3.48
CA ALA A 56 2.11 19.25 -3.65
C ALA A 56 3.48 18.82 -4.20
N PHE A 57 4.11 17.85 -3.52
CA PHE A 57 5.37 17.25 -3.94
C PHE A 57 5.13 15.76 -4.07
N GLU A 58 4.98 15.27 -5.29
CA GLU A 58 4.58 13.89 -5.57
C GLU A 58 5.71 13.10 -6.21
N GLY A 59 6.11 12.00 -5.57
CA GLY A 59 7.13 11.10 -6.10
C GLY A 59 8.55 11.45 -5.68
N ILE A 60 8.77 11.73 -4.40
CA ILE A 60 10.12 11.90 -3.84
C ILE A 60 10.64 10.50 -3.47
N PRO A 61 11.81 10.06 -3.97
CA PRO A 61 12.30 8.72 -3.62
C PRO A 61 12.75 8.68 -2.15
N TYR A 62 12.21 7.70 -1.38
CA TYR A 62 12.67 7.46 -0.02
C TYR A 62 13.55 6.20 0.06
N GLY A 63 13.39 5.28 -0.90
CA GLY A 63 14.15 4.04 -0.99
C GLY A 63 14.75 3.84 -2.37
N LYS A 64 15.82 3.06 -2.44
CA LYS A 64 16.37 2.60 -3.73
C LYS A 64 15.35 1.72 -4.45
N PRO A 65 15.28 1.77 -5.80
CA PRO A 65 14.41 0.84 -6.54
C PRO A 65 14.72 -0.62 -6.13
N PRO A 66 13.72 -1.37 -5.65
CA PRO A 66 13.95 -2.77 -5.20
C PRO A 66 14.00 -3.74 -6.39
N LEU A 67 15.02 -3.60 -7.22
CA LEU A 67 15.22 -4.34 -8.47
C LEU A 67 16.43 -5.28 -8.36
N GLY A 68 16.44 -6.33 -9.17
CA GLY A 68 17.56 -7.27 -9.24
C GLY A 68 17.83 -7.90 -7.87
N GLU A 69 19.03 -7.69 -7.34
CA GLU A 69 19.41 -8.24 -6.02
C GLU A 69 18.62 -7.65 -4.87
N LEU A 70 18.09 -6.43 -5.04
CA LEU A 70 17.25 -5.77 -4.02
C LEU A 70 15.80 -6.30 -4.03
N ARG A 71 15.40 -7.05 -5.07
CA ARG A 71 14.10 -7.73 -5.04
C ARG A 71 14.13 -8.78 -3.92
N PHE A 72 13.12 -8.76 -3.05
CA PHE A 72 13.00 -9.58 -1.84
C PHE A 72 14.01 -9.26 -0.73
N ALA A 73 14.87 -8.24 -0.92
CA ALA A 73 15.76 -7.74 0.13
C ALA A 73 15.06 -6.63 0.93
N GLU A 74 15.60 -6.36 2.13
CA GLU A 74 15.15 -5.22 2.94
C GLU A 74 15.43 -3.93 2.17
N PRO A 75 14.62 -2.88 2.36
CA PRO A 75 14.82 -1.64 1.61
C PRO A 75 16.08 -0.90 2.05
N GLU A 76 16.68 -0.20 1.10
CA GLU A 76 17.84 0.68 1.36
C GLU A 76 17.43 2.14 1.10
N PRO A 77 17.92 3.10 1.90
CA PRO A 77 17.61 4.52 1.69
C PRO A 77 17.97 5.00 0.29
N ALA A 78 17.16 5.88 -0.26
CA ALA A 78 17.46 6.54 -1.52
C ALA A 78 18.73 7.40 -1.38
N GLY A 79 19.52 7.45 -2.43
CA GLY A 79 20.72 8.28 -2.46
C GLY A 79 20.39 9.76 -2.65
N LYS A 80 21.44 10.58 -2.59
CA LYS A 80 21.34 12.00 -2.90
C LYS A 80 21.27 12.19 -4.42
N TRP A 81 20.66 13.29 -4.83
CA TRP A 81 20.62 13.69 -6.23
C TRP A 81 21.20 15.10 -6.41
N ASN A 82 21.69 15.36 -7.61
CA ASN A 82 22.18 16.68 -8.00
C ASN A 82 21.08 17.46 -8.73
N GLY A 83 21.04 18.76 -8.51
CA GLY A 83 20.05 19.62 -9.16
C GLY A 83 18.68 19.55 -8.51
N ILE A 84 17.66 19.74 -9.31
CA ILE A 84 16.26 19.81 -8.86
C ILE A 84 15.49 18.56 -9.30
N LEU A 85 15.01 17.79 -8.35
CA LEU A 85 14.05 16.71 -8.59
C LEU A 85 12.66 17.30 -8.83
N VAL A 86 12.08 17.04 -9.97
CA VAL A 86 10.69 17.48 -10.26
C VAL A 86 9.73 16.41 -9.70
N ALA A 87 9.07 16.76 -8.60
CA ALA A 87 8.17 15.87 -7.84
C ALA A 87 6.71 16.22 -8.19
N ASN A 88 6.24 15.72 -9.32
CA ASN A 88 4.91 16.02 -9.87
C ASN A 88 4.24 14.78 -10.46
N GLN A 89 4.64 13.59 -10.00
CA GLN A 89 4.10 12.33 -10.54
C GLN A 89 3.85 11.34 -9.40
N LEU A 90 2.65 10.80 -9.37
CA LEU A 90 2.29 9.72 -8.45
C LEU A 90 2.77 8.38 -9.01
N TYR A 91 3.37 7.59 -8.15
CA TYR A 91 3.86 6.24 -8.46
C TYR A 91 2.93 5.18 -7.88
N ARG A 92 3.11 3.96 -8.32
CA ARG A 92 2.35 2.79 -7.87
C ARG A 92 3.28 1.59 -7.85
N CYS A 93 3.29 0.85 -6.75
CA CYS A 93 4.03 -0.41 -6.69
C CYS A 93 3.36 -1.46 -7.57
N LEU A 94 4.17 -2.34 -8.14
CA LEU A 94 3.70 -3.43 -8.98
C LEU A 94 2.77 -4.32 -8.17
N SER A 95 1.55 -4.48 -8.65
CA SER A 95 0.47 -5.17 -7.94
C SER A 95 -0.45 -5.87 -8.93
N PHE A 96 -1.11 -6.94 -8.47
CA PHE A 96 -2.10 -7.67 -9.25
C PHE A 96 -3.44 -7.58 -8.54
N SER A 97 -4.43 -7.02 -9.21
CA SER A 97 -5.81 -7.01 -8.73
C SER A 97 -6.60 -8.13 -9.40
N PRO A 98 -7.13 -9.06 -8.62
CA PRO A 98 -8.06 -10.07 -9.15
C PRO A 98 -9.50 -9.54 -9.25
N ILE A 99 -9.78 -8.36 -8.72
CA ILE A 99 -11.14 -7.77 -8.69
C ILE A 99 -11.61 -7.50 -10.11
N PRO A 100 -12.77 -8.03 -10.56
CA PRO A 100 -13.19 -7.98 -11.97
C PRO A 100 -13.13 -6.60 -12.62
N PHE A 101 -13.62 -5.54 -11.94
CA PHE A 101 -13.64 -4.19 -12.49
C PHE A 101 -12.30 -3.45 -12.34
N MET A 102 -11.33 -4.06 -11.64
CA MET A 102 -9.96 -3.53 -11.47
C MET A 102 -8.90 -4.53 -11.92
N TYR A 103 -9.32 -5.56 -12.65
CA TYR A 103 -8.49 -6.74 -12.97
C TYR A 103 -7.20 -6.37 -13.71
N GLY A 104 -6.13 -7.02 -13.30
CA GLY A 104 -4.84 -6.96 -14.01
C GLY A 104 -3.67 -6.48 -13.18
N VAL A 105 -2.52 -6.45 -13.83
CA VAL A 105 -1.26 -6.00 -13.22
C VAL A 105 -1.04 -4.53 -13.53
N LYS A 106 -0.73 -3.74 -12.51
CA LYS A 106 -0.47 -2.30 -12.62
C LYS A 106 0.77 -1.93 -11.80
N GLY A 107 1.43 -0.84 -12.19
CA GLY A 107 2.54 -0.28 -11.43
C GLY A 107 3.92 -0.73 -11.91
N SER A 108 4.91 -0.48 -11.07
CA SER A 108 6.33 -0.77 -11.32
C SER A 108 6.96 -1.30 -10.04
N GLU A 109 8.03 -2.08 -10.16
CA GLU A 109 8.84 -2.45 -8.99
C GLU A 109 9.63 -1.23 -8.47
N ASP A 110 10.04 -0.32 -9.36
CA ASP A 110 10.60 0.98 -8.96
C ASP A 110 9.44 1.84 -8.46
N CYS A 111 9.20 1.83 -7.15
CA CYS A 111 7.99 2.42 -6.58
C CYS A 111 8.13 3.01 -5.18
N LEU A 112 9.30 2.99 -4.57
CA LEU A 112 9.49 3.46 -3.19
C LEU A 112 9.58 4.99 -3.12
N TYR A 113 8.42 5.63 -3.27
CA TYR A 113 8.25 7.08 -3.35
C TYR A 113 7.27 7.57 -2.30
N VAL A 114 7.57 8.75 -1.73
CA VAL A 114 6.72 9.47 -0.76
C VAL A 114 6.18 10.73 -1.43
N ASN A 115 4.96 11.11 -1.04
CA ASN A 115 4.28 12.33 -1.47
C ASN A 115 4.05 13.20 -0.24
N VAL A 116 4.28 14.51 -0.38
CA VAL A 116 4.12 15.48 0.71
C VAL A 116 3.24 16.63 0.23
N TYR A 117 2.20 16.93 1.00
CA TYR A 117 1.25 18.00 0.71
C TYR A 117 1.25 18.98 1.88
N VAL A 118 1.44 20.27 1.56
CA VAL A 118 1.61 21.34 2.54
C VAL A 118 0.57 22.40 2.29
N PRO A 119 -0.27 22.80 3.28
CA PRO A 119 -1.38 23.75 3.07
C PRO A 119 -0.90 25.20 2.94
N LEU A 120 0.21 25.42 2.26
CA LEU A 120 0.87 26.73 2.11
C LEU A 120 1.42 26.86 0.69
N GLU A 121 1.45 28.11 0.19
CA GLU A 121 2.10 28.43 -1.07
C GLU A 121 3.60 28.68 -0.89
N LYS A 122 3.98 29.25 0.24
CA LYS A 122 5.39 29.49 0.60
C LYS A 122 5.72 28.72 1.86
N ILE A 123 6.79 27.94 1.78
CA ILE A 123 7.24 27.08 2.87
C ILE A 123 8.59 27.62 3.35
N HIS A 124 8.68 27.92 4.62
CA HIS A 124 9.90 28.48 5.23
C HIS A 124 10.65 27.43 6.09
N GLY A 125 10.00 26.31 6.40
CA GLY A 125 10.58 25.22 7.18
C GLY A 125 10.52 25.44 8.69
N ASN A 126 9.79 26.44 9.16
CA ASN A 126 9.64 26.76 10.58
C ASN A 126 8.17 26.83 11.03
N GLU A 127 7.25 26.38 10.18
CA GLU A 127 5.80 26.45 10.42
C GLU A 127 5.34 25.55 11.55
N SER A 128 6.00 24.43 11.76
CA SER A 128 5.75 23.50 12.87
C SER A 128 4.32 22.90 12.85
N LEU A 129 3.83 22.53 11.66
CA LEU A 129 2.50 21.96 11.45
C LEU A 129 2.49 20.48 11.88
N ASP A 130 1.39 20.02 12.46
CA ASP A 130 1.18 18.60 12.74
C ASP A 130 1.26 17.81 11.41
N VAL A 131 1.74 16.57 11.50
CA VAL A 131 1.95 15.70 10.33
C VAL A 131 1.02 14.49 10.40
N ILE A 132 0.32 14.21 9.32
CA ILE A 132 -0.45 12.97 9.16
C ILE A 132 0.20 12.16 8.05
N VAL A 133 0.60 10.94 8.38
CA VAL A 133 1.18 9.99 7.42
C VAL A 133 0.14 8.91 7.15
N HIS A 134 -0.38 8.85 5.93
CA HIS A 134 -1.43 7.90 5.55
C HIS A 134 -0.85 6.67 4.88
N ILE A 135 -1.17 5.51 5.42
CA ILE A 135 -0.80 4.18 4.90
C ILE A 135 -2.02 3.63 4.15
N HIS A 136 -1.90 3.43 2.85
CA HIS A 136 -3.03 2.95 2.05
C HIS A 136 -3.34 1.48 2.35
N GLY A 137 -4.60 1.12 2.17
CA GLY A 137 -5.07 -0.26 2.27
C GLY A 137 -4.90 -1.03 0.97
N GLY A 138 -5.70 -2.10 0.80
CA GLY A 138 -5.67 -2.93 -0.41
C GLY A 138 -5.19 -4.35 -0.16
N TYR A 139 -5.45 -4.90 1.02
CA TYR A 139 -5.15 -6.29 1.39
C TYR A 139 -3.65 -6.63 1.30
N PHE A 140 -2.75 -5.67 1.41
CA PHE A 140 -1.31 -5.83 1.16
C PHE A 140 -1.00 -6.27 -0.28
N MET A 141 -1.99 -6.28 -1.16
CA MET A 141 -1.93 -6.86 -2.51
C MET A 141 -2.04 -5.83 -3.61
N ILE A 142 -2.81 -4.76 -3.37
CA ILE A 142 -3.20 -3.80 -4.42
C ILE A 142 -3.21 -2.37 -3.87
N ALA A 143 -3.55 -1.43 -4.72
CA ALA A 143 -3.74 -0.01 -4.45
C ALA A 143 -2.43 0.79 -4.38
N ALA A 144 -2.59 2.06 -4.18
CA ALA A 144 -1.52 3.07 -4.09
C ALA A 144 -2.11 4.34 -3.45
N PRO A 145 -1.28 5.28 -3.00
CA PRO A 145 -1.78 6.57 -2.51
C PRO A 145 -2.75 7.26 -3.47
N ALA A 146 -2.50 7.18 -4.78
CA ALA A 146 -3.37 7.76 -5.81
C ALA A 146 -4.82 7.27 -5.76
N ASP A 147 -5.04 6.06 -5.20
CA ASP A 147 -6.38 5.45 -5.13
C ASP A 147 -7.11 5.81 -3.84
N MET A 148 -6.38 6.02 -2.75
CA MET A 148 -6.94 6.01 -1.39
C MET A 148 -6.50 7.17 -0.50
N SER A 149 -5.55 7.99 -0.94
CA SER A 149 -4.88 8.98 -0.09
C SER A 149 -4.90 10.39 -0.69
N GLY A 150 -5.99 10.75 -1.34
CA GLY A 150 -6.09 12.08 -1.96
C GLY A 150 -6.08 13.21 -0.93
N PRO A 151 -5.31 14.28 -1.15
CA PRO A 151 -5.14 15.36 -0.17
C PRO A 151 -6.27 16.41 -0.19
N ALA A 152 -7.18 16.38 -1.17
CA ALA A 152 -8.07 17.49 -1.46
C ALA A 152 -8.88 18.01 -0.25
N TYR A 153 -9.39 17.11 0.59
CA TYR A 153 -10.18 17.50 1.77
C TYR A 153 -9.30 17.94 2.94
N ILE A 154 -8.20 17.20 3.16
CA ILE A 154 -7.37 17.43 4.33
C ILE A 154 -6.55 18.73 4.19
N MET A 155 -6.27 19.16 2.97
CA MET A 155 -5.54 20.40 2.71
C MET A 155 -6.36 21.68 3.03
N ASP A 156 -7.62 21.55 3.42
CA ASP A 156 -8.38 22.65 4.02
C ASP A 156 -7.98 22.88 5.49
N LYS A 157 -7.17 22.00 6.07
CA LYS A 157 -6.69 22.07 7.47
C LYS A 157 -5.20 22.44 7.50
N ASP A 158 -4.75 22.94 8.64
CA ASP A 158 -3.34 23.32 8.86
C ASP A 158 -2.53 22.12 9.33
N VAL A 159 -2.37 21.14 8.43
CA VAL A 159 -1.58 19.93 8.67
C VAL A 159 -0.74 19.61 7.42
N VAL A 160 0.44 19.06 7.61
CA VAL A 160 1.20 18.45 6.52
C VAL A 160 0.68 17.04 6.33
N PHE A 161 0.28 16.69 5.11
CA PHE A 161 -0.22 15.36 4.79
C PHE A 161 0.84 14.62 3.97
N VAL A 162 1.11 13.37 4.37
CA VAL A 162 2.12 12.53 3.71
C VAL A 162 1.45 11.20 3.33
N SER A 163 1.76 10.71 2.15
CA SER A 163 1.40 9.35 1.73
C SER A 163 2.60 8.74 1.01
N PHE A 164 2.65 7.42 0.93
CA PHE A 164 3.79 6.74 0.29
C PHE A 164 3.37 5.38 -0.24
N ASN A 165 4.14 4.87 -1.20
CA ASN A 165 4.02 3.50 -1.68
C ASN A 165 4.89 2.57 -0.83
N TYR A 166 4.53 1.31 -0.76
CA TYR A 166 5.32 0.21 -0.19
C TYR A 166 5.10 -1.03 -1.04
N ARG A 167 6.07 -1.94 -1.07
CA ARG A 167 5.97 -3.17 -1.86
C ARG A 167 4.79 -4.01 -1.40
N LEU A 168 4.12 -4.60 -2.38
CA LEU A 168 2.86 -5.34 -2.21
C LEU A 168 3.01 -6.79 -2.62
N ALA A 169 2.04 -7.60 -2.23
CA ALA A 169 1.90 -8.99 -2.67
C ALA A 169 3.18 -9.79 -2.39
N ILE A 170 3.52 -10.74 -3.23
CA ILE A 170 4.73 -11.57 -3.07
C ILE A 170 6.01 -10.71 -3.05
N LEU A 171 6.03 -9.58 -3.79
CA LEU A 171 7.21 -8.69 -3.84
C LEU A 171 7.49 -8.02 -2.48
N GLY A 172 6.45 -7.73 -1.70
CA GLY A 172 6.57 -7.10 -0.39
C GLY A 172 6.49 -8.06 0.79
N PHE A 173 5.87 -9.23 0.60
CA PHE A 173 5.47 -10.06 1.75
C PHE A 173 5.84 -11.55 1.60
N MET A 174 6.67 -11.91 0.63
CA MET A 174 7.21 -13.28 0.59
C MET A 174 8.06 -13.52 1.83
N SER A 175 7.96 -14.72 2.40
CA SER A 175 8.89 -15.19 3.43
C SER A 175 9.29 -16.62 3.14
N THR A 176 10.56 -16.92 3.38
CA THR A 176 11.12 -18.27 3.30
C THR A 176 11.19 -18.93 4.67
N GLU A 177 10.72 -18.26 5.71
CA GLU A 177 10.75 -18.74 7.12
C GLU A 177 12.18 -19.03 7.59
N ASP A 178 13.16 -18.36 6.96
CA ASP A 178 14.59 -18.44 7.31
C ASP A 178 15.26 -17.08 7.02
N ASP A 179 16.58 -17.02 7.07
CA ASP A 179 17.35 -15.79 6.91
C ASP A 179 17.48 -15.32 5.44
N ILE A 180 17.06 -16.14 4.46
CA ILE A 180 17.16 -15.77 3.04
C ILE A 180 16.17 -14.67 2.69
N VAL A 181 14.90 -14.87 3.07
CA VAL A 181 13.86 -13.81 3.01
C VAL A 181 13.03 -13.93 4.28
N PRO A 182 13.42 -13.24 5.37
CA PRO A 182 12.69 -13.34 6.63
C PRO A 182 11.23 -12.93 6.55
N GLY A 183 10.92 -11.97 5.64
CA GLY A 183 9.56 -11.47 5.42
C GLY A 183 9.40 -9.99 5.73
N ASN A 184 8.18 -9.51 5.58
CA ASN A 184 7.76 -8.15 5.96
C ASN A 184 8.51 -7.01 5.25
N ASN A 185 9.06 -7.24 4.06
CA ASN A 185 9.77 -6.18 3.35
C ASN A 185 8.86 -4.98 3.07
N GLY A 186 7.56 -5.22 2.77
CA GLY A 186 6.59 -4.13 2.62
C GLY A 186 6.39 -3.32 3.90
N MET A 187 6.47 -3.95 5.08
CA MET A 187 6.42 -3.24 6.36
C MET A 187 7.74 -2.49 6.63
N LYS A 188 8.86 -3.08 6.23
CA LYS A 188 10.18 -2.41 6.37
C LYS A 188 10.29 -1.22 5.41
N ASP A 189 9.64 -1.28 4.24
CA ASP A 189 9.50 -0.12 3.35
C ASP A 189 8.78 1.02 4.09
N GLN A 190 7.70 0.69 4.84
CA GLN A 190 6.96 1.67 5.63
C GLN A 190 7.82 2.25 6.76
N VAL A 191 8.63 1.42 7.43
CA VAL A 191 9.60 1.90 8.45
C VAL A 191 10.54 2.93 7.81
N LEU A 192 11.13 2.58 6.65
CA LEU A 192 12.05 3.47 5.93
C LEU A 192 11.36 4.79 5.52
N ALA A 193 10.08 4.72 5.10
CA ALA A 193 9.30 5.92 4.78
C ALA A 193 9.07 6.80 6.02
N LEU A 194 8.80 6.18 7.17
CA LEU A 194 8.62 6.91 8.44
C LEU A 194 9.96 7.53 8.90
N GLU A 195 11.08 6.83 8.70
CA GLU A 195 12.42 7.39 8.95
C GLU A 195 12.65 8.60 8.04
N TRP A 196 12.28 8.49 6.76
CA TRP A 196 12.38 9.61 5.83
C TRP A 196 11.55 10.81 6.35
N VAL A 197 10.34 10.57 6.85
CA VAL A 197 9.47 11.61 7.43
C VAL A 197 10.18 12.26 8.64
N ARG A 198 10.66 11.47 9.59
CA ARG A 198 11.40 11.95 10.77
C ARG A 198 12.53 12.91 10.38
N ASP A 199 13.29 12.54 9.36
CA ASP A 199 14.51 13.23 8.99
C ASP A 199 14.27 14.45 8.09
N ASN A 200 13.14 14.47 7.33
CA ASN A 200 12.97 15.46 6.26
C ASN A 200 11.73 16.36 6.41
N ILE A 201 10.71 15.96 7.18
CA ILE A 201 9.42 16.67 7.14
C ILE A 201 9.50 18.12 7.65
N ARG A 202 10.50 18.43 8.47
CA ARG A 202 10.73 19.82 8.96
C ARG A 202 10.96 20.79 7.81
N TYR A 203 11.63 20.35 6.74
CA TYR A 203 11.91 21.20 5.58
C TYR A 203 10.64 21.56 4.80
N PHE A 204 9.58 20.76 4.99
CA PHE A 204 8.26 21.00 4.43
C PHE A 204 7.31 21.70 5.42
N GLY A 205 7.86 22.24 6.52
CA GLY A 205 7.09 22.93 7.54
C GLY A 205 6.38 22.02 8.54
N GLY A 206 6.56 20.71 8.44
CA GLY A 206 5.99 19.74 9.35
C GLY A 206 6.81 19.54 10.63
N LYS A 207 6.14 19.18 11.71
CA LYS A 207 6.73 18.96 13.03
C LYS A 207 7.10 17.47 13.19
N PRO A 208 8.42 17.11 13.16
CA PRO A 208 8.82 15.69 13.20
C PRO A 208 8.48 14.97 14.50
N ASP A 209 8.24 15.68 15.58
CA ASP A 209 7.83 15.14 16.89
C ASP A 209 6.30 15.22 17.10
N SER A 210 5.52 15.44 16.02
CA SER A 210 4.06 15.38 16.07
C SER A 210 3.53 14.67 14.81
N VAL A 211 3.90 13.41 14.67
CA VAL A 211 3.54 12.56 13.52
C VAL A 211 2.43 11.59 13.95
N THR A 212 1.31 11.65 13.23
CA THR A 212 0.20 10.68 13.37
C THR A 212 0.25 9.72 12.19
N ILE A 213 0.38 8.42 12.44
CA ILE A 213 0.20 7.42 11.38
C ILE A 213 -1.29 7.07 11.31
N ALA A 214 -1.82 6.98 10.10
CA ALA A 214 -3.24 6.68 9.86
C ALA A 214 -3.37 5.69 8.72
N GLY A 215 -4.36 4.81 8.79
CA GLY A 215 -4.61 3.88 7.69
C GLY A 215 -5.99 3.27 7.74
N THR A 216 -6.42 2.80 6.59
CA THR A 216 -7.73 2.17 6.40
C THR A 216 -7.54 0.74 5.90
N SER A 217 -8.37 -0.21 6.39
CA SER A 217 -8.31 -1.62 5.97
C SER A 217 -6.92 -2.19 6.30
N SER A 218 -6.23 -2.84 5.35
CA SER A 218 -4.86 -3.31 5.59
C SER A 218 -3.89 -2.17 5.96
N GLY A 219 -4.17 -0.93 5.56
CA GLY A 219 -3.42 0.24 6.07
C GLY A 219 -3.65 0.48 7.55
N GLY A 220 -4.88 0.25 8.03
CA GLY A 220 -5.20 0.29 9.47
C GLY A 220 -4.47 -0.82 10.22
N SER A 221 -4.42 -2.03 9.64
CA SER A 221 -3.62 -3.14 10.20
C SER A 221 -2.13 -2.78 10.23
N CYS A 222 -1.60 -2.13 9.18
CA CYS A 222 -0.22 -1.65 9.17
C CYS A 222 0.02 -0.66 10.32
N ALA A 223 -0.88 0.31 10.51
CA ALA A 223 -0.75 1.27 11.62
C ALA A 223 -0.67 0.55 12.97
N HIS A 224 -1.54 -0.46 13.20
CA HIS A 224 -1.54 -1.24 14.43
C HIS A 224 -0.26 -2.11 14.54
N LEU A 225 0.22 -2.67 13.42
CA LEU A 225 1.46 -3.45 13.40
C LEU A 225 2.68 -2.58 13.74
N HIS A 226 2.70 -1.30 13.31
CA HIS A 226 3.75 -0.36 13.71
C HIS A 226 3.77 -0.13 15.23
N TYR A 227 2.60 -0.13 15.90
CA TYR A 227 2.53 -0.07 17.36
C TYR A 227 3.27 -1.23 18.02
N LEU A 228 3.29 -2.39 17.36
CA LEU A 228 3.86 -3.62 17.90
C LEU A 228 5.31 -3.85 17.46
N SER A 229 5.81 -3.01 16.55
CA SER A 229 7.13 -3.21 15.97
C SER A 229 8.21 -2.44 16.73
N PRO A 230 9.28 -3.13 17.15
CA PRO A 230 10.44 -2.43 17.73
C PRO A 230 11.13 -1.52 16.72
N LEU A 231 11.05 -1.81 15.42
CA LEU A 231 11.68 -1.00 14.37
C LEU A 231 10.99 0.35 14.19
N SER A 232 9.74 0.49 14.69
CA SER A 232 8.96 1.71 14.52
C SER A 232 9.04 2.65 15.72
N LYS A 233 9.84 2.29 16.72
CA LYS A 233 9.94 3.06 17.96
C LYS A 233 10.44 4.49 17.70
N GLY A 234 9.64 5.48 18.15
CA GLY A 234 10.00 6.90 18.02
C GLY A 234 9.77 7.49 16.63
N LEU A 235 9.18 6.72 15.69
CA LEU A 235 8.90 7.21 14.34
C LEU A 235 7.53 7.88 14.21
N PHE A 236 6.65 7.68 15.21
CA PHE A 236 5.33 8.29 15.26
C PHE A 236 4.91 8.55 16.71
N HIS A 237 3.93 9.42 16.90
CA HIS A 237 3.53 9.96 18.21
C HIS A 237 2.06 9.73 18.50
N LYS A 238 1.26 9.37 17.48
CA LYS A 238 -0.18 9.07 17.57
C LYS A 238 -0.52 8.11 16.43
N GLY A 239 -1.62 7.38 16.57
CA GLY A 239 -2.08 6.49 15.51
C GLY A 239 -3.59 6.41 15.37
N PHE A 240 -4.02 6.09 14.16
CA PHE A 240 -5.43 5.91 13.83
C PHE A 240 -5.59 4.73 12.88
N SER A 241 -6.39 3.75 13.28
CA SER A 241 -6.71 2.56 12.47
C SER A 241 -8.20 2.53 12.17
N LEU A 242 -8.55 2.60 10.90
CA LEU A 242 -9.93 2.51 10.42
C LEU A 242 -10.13 1.15 9.75
N SER A 243 -11.06 0.34 10.28
CA SER A 243 -11.47 -0.95 9.69
C SER A 243 -10.29 -1.89 9.43
N GLY A 244 -9.32 -1.90 10.38
CA GLY A 244 -8.15 -2.77 10.27
C GLY A 244 -7.40 -2.87 11.58
N THR A 245 -6.97 -4.08 11.91
CA THR A 245 -6.26 -4.37 13.16
C THR A 245 -5.23 -5.48 12.92
N ALA A 246 -4.14 -5.46 13.68
CA ALA A 246 -3.14 -6.53 13.68
C ALA A 246 -3.71 -7.87 14.16
N LEU A 247 -4.91 -7.87 14.76
CA LEU A 247 -5.57 -9.08 15.29
C LEU A 247 -6.57 -9.70 14.32
N ALA A 248 -6.84 -9.06 13.17
CA ALA A 248 -7.73 -9.66 12.16
C ALA A 248 -7.05 -10.90 11.55
N SER A 249 -7.83 -11.94 11.26
CA SER A 249 -7.33 -13.19 10.70
C SER A 249 -6.48 -12.97 9.43
N TRP A 250 -6.96 -12.07 8.56
CA TRP A 250 -6.30 -11.75 7.29
C TRP A 250 -5.05 -10.85 7.44
N SER A 251 -4.76 -10.36 8.64
CA SER A 251 -3.61 -9.45 8.88
C SER A 251 -2.28 -10.17 9.01
N LEU A 252 -2.30 -11.50 9.17
CA LEU A 252 -1.08 -12.32 9.24
C LEU A 252 -1.17 -13.46 8.24
N THR A 253 -0.08 -13.71 7.54
CA THR A 253 0.04 -14.84 6.62
C THR A 253 0.65 -16.04 7.35
N GLU A 254 -0.10 -17.15 7.37
CA GLU A 254 0.38 -18.43 7.89
C GLU A 254 1.04 -19.23 6.76
N TYR A 255 2.05 -20.04 7.13
CA TYR A 255 2.79 -20.92 6.20
C TYR A 255 3.28 -20.20 4.94
N PRO A 256 3.96 -19.05 5.07
CA PRO A 256 4.36 -18.28 3.88
C PRO A 256 5.32 -19.03 2.95
N LEU A 257 6.20 -19.88 3.50
CA LEU A 257 7.10 -20.70 2.67
C LEU A 257 6.32 -21.68 1.78
N LYS A 258 5.24 -22.27 2.30
CA LYS A 258 4.37 -23.17 1.51
C LYS A 258 3.78 -22.41 0.31
N LYS A 259 3.31 -21.20 0.55
CA LYS A 259 2.73 -20.33 -0.50
C LYS A 259 3.80 -19.92 -1.53
N ALA A 260 4.99 -19.52 -1.05
CA ALA A 260 6.12 -19.18 -1.92
C ALA A 260 6.52 -20.36 -2.82
N LYS A 261 6.59 -21.57 -2.25
CA LYS A 261 6.92 -22.78 -3.02
C LYS A 261 5.87 -23.12 -4.07
N LEU A 262 4.58 -22.87 -3.83
CA LEU A 262 3.52 -23.09 -4.83
C LEU A 262 3.72 -22.17 -6.02
N VAL A 263 4.00 -20.88 -5.76
CA VAL A 263 4.28 -19.90 -6.82
C VAL A 263 5.56 -20.31 -7.59
N ALA A 264 6.62 -20.66 -6.86
CA ALA A 264 7.90 -21.07 -7.46
C ALA A 264 7.74 -22.29 -8.38
N LYS A 265 7.02 -23.32 -7.93
CA LYS A 265 6.73 -24.53 -8.73
C LYS A 265 6.01 -24.17 -10.02
N HIS A 266 5.00 -23.29 -9.94
CA HIS A 266 4.26 -22.87 -11.14
C HIS A 266 5.18 -22.18 -12.14
N LEU A 267 6.17 -21.43 -11.65
CA LEU A 267 7.16 -20.71 -12.47
C LEU A 267 8.39 -21.58 -12.81
N GLN A 268 8.32 -22.88 -12.52
CA GLN A 268 9.38 -23.86 -12.80
C GLN A 268 10.70 -23.56 -12.07
N CYS A 269 10.61 -22.84 -10.94
CA CYS A 269 11.76 -22.58 -10.07
C CYS A 269 11.98 -23.76 -9.11
N PRO A 270 13.23 -24.12 -8.81
CA PRO A 270 13.51 -25.19 -7.85
C PRO A 270 13.03 -24.81 -6.44
N THR A 271 12.56 -25.81 -5.68
CA THR A 271 12.00 -25.58 -4.32
C THR A 271 12.68 -26.42 -3.25
N ASN A 272 13.78 -27.09 -3.59
CA ASN A 272 14.56 -27.93 -2.67
C ASN A 272 15.43 -27.10 -1.70
N SER A 273 15.74 -25.85 -2.06
CA SER A 273 16.50 -24.90 -1.26
C SER A 273 15.86 -23.53 -1.38
N THR A 274 15.75 -22.81 -0.28
CA THR A 274 15.20 -21.44 -0.26
C THR A 274 16.11 -20.49 -1.04
N THR A 275 17.43 -20.64 -0.95
CA THR A 275 18.40 -19.85 -1.72
C THR A 275 18.17 -19.99 -3.21
N THR A 276 18.19 -21.24 -3.73
CA THR A 276 18.02 -21.46 -5.18
C THR A 276 16.64 -21.05 -5.67
N MET A 277 15.62 -21.21 -4.82
CA MET A 277 14.25 -20.73 -5.12
C MET A 277 14.22 -19.22 -5.30
N VAL A 278 14.78 -18.47 -4.35
CA VAL A 278 14.78 -17.00 -4.36
C VAL A 278 15.61 -16.48 -5.55
N ASP A 279 16.79 -17.08 -5.80
CA ASP A 279 17.65 -16.70 -6.93
C ASP A 279 16.94 -16.90 -8.29
N CYS A 280 16.12 -17.94 -8.38
CA CYS A 280 15.29 -18.17 -9.56
C CYS A 280 14.17 -17.11 -9.66
N LEU A 281 13.43 -16.91 -8.57
CA LEU A 281 12.31 -15.94 -8.54
C LEU A 281 12.78 -14.50 -8.80
N ARG A 282 14.02 -14.15 -8.42
CA ARG A 282 14.60 -12.83 -8.74
C ARG A 282 14.72 -12.59 -10.24
N LYS A 283 14.87 -13.64 -11.04
CA LYS A 283 15.07 -13.55 -12.49
C LYS A 283 13.75 -13.58 -13.29
N VAL A 284 12.65 -13.94 -12.63
CA VAL A 284 11.32 -13.97 -13.26
C VAL A 284 10.82 -12.54 -13.46
N ASP A 285 10.16 -12.27 -14.58
CA ASP A 285 9.50 -10.98 -14.81
C ASP A 285 8.50 -10.71 -13.67
N GLY A 286 8.49 -9.47 -13.16
CA GLY A 286 7.64 -9.12 -12.01
C GLY A 286 6.14 -9.33 -12.27
N LYS A 287 5.68 -9.09 -13.49
CA LYS A 287 4.27 -9.31 -13.86
C LYS A 287 3.93 -10.81 -13.85
N GLU A 288 4.85 -11.64 -14.40
CA GLU A 288 4.68 -13.09 -14.38
C GLU A 288 4.64 -13.63 -12.97
N LEU A 289 5.51 -13.10 -12.10
CA LEU A 289 5.55 -13.46 -10.67
C LEU A 289 4.21 -13.17 -9.99
N LEU A 290 3.63 -11.99 -10.25
CA LEU A 290 2.33 -11.63 -9.67
C LEU A 290 1.20 -12.48 -10.24
N LEU A 291 1.19 -12.75 -11.55
CA LEU A 291 0.15 -13.58 -12.16
C LEU A 291 0.19 -15.03 -11.67
N ALA A 292 1.37 -15.53 -11.31
CA ALA A 292 1.53 -16.87 -10.75
C ALA A 292 0.81 -17.02 -9.39
N MET A 293 0.57 -15.91 -8.65
CA MET A 293 -0.18 -15.93 -7.40
C MET A 293 -1.63 -16.37 -7.57
N LYS A 294 -2.17 -16.32 -8.80
CA LYS A 294 -3.52 -16.85 -9.11
C LYS A 294 -3.68 -18.31 -8.69
N LYS A 295 -2.57 -19.07 -8.60
CA LYS A 295 -2.57 -20.46 -8.14
C LYS A 295 -2.90 -20.60 -6.65
N LEU A 296 -2.89 -19.51 -5.92
CA LEU A 296 -3.27 -19.48 -4.50
C LEU A 296 -4.75 -19.10 -4.30
N LEU A 297 -5.45 -18.68 -5.37
CA LEU A 297 -6.84 -18.22 -5.29
C LEU A 297 -7.78 -19.41 -5.54
N VAL A 298 -8.71 -19.61 -4.64
CA VAL A 298 -9.57 -20.79 -4.58
C VAL A 298 -10.96 -20.51 -5.14
N PHE A 299 -11.50 -19.30 -4.91
CA PHE A 299 -12.87 -18.96 -5.26
C PHE A 299 -12.94 -17.57 -5.89
N ILE A 300 -13.71 -17.44 -6.96
CA ILE A 300 -13.96 -16.20 -7.75
C ILE A 300 -12.65 -15.44 -8.14
N GLU A 301 -11.54 -16.16 -8.26
CA GLU A 301 -10.20 -15.59 -8.51
C GLU A 301 -9.79 -14.47 -7.53
N SER A 302 -10.45 -14.39 -6.36
CA SER A 302 -10.19 -13.32 -5.39
C SER A 302 -10.06 -13.81 -3.94
N ILE A 303 -10.45 -15.06 -3.66
CA ILE A 303 -10.42 -15.61 -2.30
C ILE A 303 -9.28 -16.64 -2.20
N PRO A 304 -8.41 -16.58 -1.19
CA PRO A 304 -8.32 -15.57 -0.12
C PRO A 304 -7.88 -14.20 -0.62
N PHE A 305 -8.34 -13.13 0.04
CA PHE A 305 -8.02 -11.76 -0.39
C PHE A 305 -6.55 -11.42 -0.24
N SER A 306 -5.87 -12.01 0.74
CA SER A 306 -4.49 -11.69 1.10
C SER A 306 -3.62 -12.95 1.18
N PRO A 307 -3.27 -13.57 0.04
CA PRO A 307 -2.39 -14.74 0.07
C PRO A 307 -0.97 -14.42 0.57
N PHE A 308 -0.52 -13.17 0.45
CA PHE A 308 0.76 -12.69 0.98
C PHE A 308 0.51 -11.41 1.78
N GLY A 309 0.88 -11.42 3.05
CA GLY A 309 0.77 -10.31 3.99
C GLY A 309 1.82 -10.46 5.09
N PRO A 310 1.73 -9.64 6.15
CA PRO A 310 2.69 -9.69 7.25
C PRO A 310 2.84 -11.06 7.88
N VAL A 311 4.05 -11.35 8.38
CA VAL A 311 4.41 -12.63 9.00
C VAL A 311 5.15 -12.40 10.32
N ILE A 312 5.14 -13.41 11.20
CA ILE A 312 6.05 -13.44 12.35
C ILE A 312 7.43 -13.82 11.79
N GLU A 313 8.39 -12.93 11.94
CA GLU A 313 9.71 -13.11 11.32
C GLU A 313 10.61 -14.06 12.07
N ARG A 314 11.40 -14.81 11.31
CA ARG A 314 12.61 -15.50 11.76
C ARG A 314 13.80 -14.65 11.30
N GLY A 315 15.01 -15.02 11.70
CA GLY A 315 16.21 -14.24 11.39
C GLY A 315 16.67 -13.42 12.59
N PRO A 316 17.66 -12.53 12.43
CA PRO A 316 18.21 -11.76 13.55
C PRO A 316 17.15 -10.88 14.22
N GLU A 317 17.11 -10.94 15.55
CA GLU A 317 16.02 -10.29 16.32
C GLU A 317 15.97 -8.78 16.12
N GLU A 318 17.12 -8.15 16.04
CA GLU A 318 17.23 -6.69 15.87
C GLU A 318 16.74 -6.18 14.51
N ARG A 319 16.53 -7.09 13.55
CA ARG A 319 16.04 -6.76 12.20
C ARG A 319 14.58 -7.14 11.99
N ARG A 320 13.93 -7.75 12.99
CA ARG A 320 12.54 -8.21 12.88
C ARG A 320 11.57 -7.02 13.03
N PHE A 321 10.73 -6.83 12.04
CA PHE A 321 9.61 -5.91 12.15
C PHE A 321 8.56 -6.47 13.13
N LEU A 322 8.25 -7.77 13.02
CA LEU A 322 7.25 -8.43 13.88
C LEU A 322 7.88 -9.68 14.53
N PRO A 323 8.48 -9.53 15.72
CA PRO A 323 9.20 -10.65 16.36
C PRO A 323 8.31 -11.75 16.94
N HIS A 324 7.05 -11.43 17.29
CA HIS A 324 6.09 -12.39 17.88
C HIS A 324 4.69 -12.08 17.40
N HIS A 325 3.77 -13.02 17.62
CA HIS A 325 2.36 -12.88 17.31
C HIS A 325 1.79 -11.60 17.98
N PRO A 326 1.00 -10.78 17.27
CA PRO A 326 0.44 -9.52 17.81
C PRO A 326 -0.26 -9.69 19.16
N TYR A 327 -1.07 -10.73 19.32
CA TYR A 327 -1.77 -11.02 20.59
C TYR A 327 -0.76 -11.17 21.75
N LYS A 328 0.36 -11.86 21.51
CA LYS A 328 1.41 -12.06 22.53
C LYS A 328 2.05 -10.72 22.89
N LEU A 329 2.40 -9.91 21.89
CA LEU A 329 3.02 -8.59 22.11
C LEU A 329 2.09 -7.67 22.91
N LEU A 330 0.81 -7.64 22.56
CA LEU A 330 -0.20 -6.87 23.30
C LEU A 330 -0.33 -7.34 24.75
N LYS A 331 -0.43 -8.64 24.96
CA LYS A 331 -0.57 -9.24 26.29
C LYS A 331 0.65 -8.96 27.17
N GLU A 332 1.84 -8.88 26.58
CA GLU A 332 3.09 -8.58 27.27
C GLU A 332 3.38 -7.07 27.39
N GLY A 333 2.52 -6.21 26.86
CA GLY A 333 2.72 -4.77 26.87
C GLY A 333 3.90 -4.30 26.01
N LYS A 334 4.32 -5.12 25.03
CA LYS A 334 5.43 -4.80 24.12
C LYS A 334 4.88 -3.96 22.96
N ILE A 335 4.61 -2.70 23.26
CA ILE A 335 3.97 -1.75 22.34
C ILE A 335 4.74 -0.42 22.33
N ASN A 336 4.58 0.35 21.29
CA ASN A 336 4.97 1.75 21.25
C ASN A 336 3.87 2.56 21.97
N ASP A 337 4.14 3.01 23.18
CA ASP A 337 3.14 3.59 24.08
C ASP A 337 2.79 5.02 23.69
N VAL A 338 1.94 5.15 22.66
CA VAL A 338 1.44 6.43 22.15
C VAL A 338 -0.09 6.36 21.98
N PRO A 339 -0.80 7.49 22.00
CA PRO A 339 -2.26 7.49 21.80
C PRO A 339 -2.65 6.82 20.49
N TRP A 340 -3.68 5.97 20.54
CA TRP A 340 -4.18 5.23 19.40
C TRP A 340 -5.71 5.24 19.37
N VAL A 341 -6.27 5.58 18.20
CA VAL A 341 -7.71 5.54 17.95
C VAL A 341 -7.99 4.41 16.95
N THR A 342 -8.99 3.61 17.24
CA THR A 342 -9.44 2.58 16.31
C THR A 342 -10.94 2.74 16.06
N SER A 343 -11.38 2.44 14.85
CA SER A 343 -12.79 2.44 14.50
C SER A 343 -13.09 1.36 13.47
N ASN A 344 -14.33 0.90 13.46
CA ASN A 344 -14.85 -0.04 12.48
C ASN A 344 -16.12 0.55 11.87
N ALA A 345 -16.42 0.19 10.64
CA ALA A 345 -17.72 0.47 10.05
C ALA A 345 -18.77 -0.46 10.66
N ARG A 346 -20.03 -0.03 10.66
CA ARG A 346 -21.15 -0.85 11.17
C ARG A 346 -21.35 -2.11 10.36
N ASP A 347 -21.16 -2.04 9.08
CA ASP A 347 -21.48 -3.11 8.13
C ASP A 347 -20.23 -3.53 7.33
N GLU A 348 -19.18 -4.01 8.02
CA GLU A 348 -17.91 -4.40 7.40
C GLU A 348 -18.06 -5.51 6.36
N GLY A 349 -19.00 -6.44 6.59
CA GLY A 349 -19.27 -7.54 5.69
C GLY A 349 -19.81 -7.15 4.30
N ILE A 350 -20.13 -5.86 4.09
CA ILE A 350 -20.52 -5.38 2.75
C ILE A 350 -19.41 -5.67 1.73
N TYR A 351 -18.15 -5.46 2.13
CA TYR A 351 -17.04 -5.57 1.19
C TYR A 351 -16.93 -6.98 0.57
N PRO A 352 -16.78 -8.06 1.35
CA PRO A 352 -16.75 -9.40 0.75
C PRO A 352 -18.08 -9.78 0.08
N THR A 353 -19.23 -9.40 0.66
CA THR A 353 -20.54 -9.77 0.11
C THR A 353 -20.77 -9.18 -1.28
N VAL A 354 -20.30 -7.95 -1.55
CA VAL A 354 -20.50 -7.33 -2.87
C VAL A 354 -19.84 -8.16 -3.98
N PHE A 355 -18.73 -8.84 -3.70
CA PHE A 355 -18.07 -9.68 -4.70
C PHE A 355 -18.96 -10.86 -5.08
N PHE A 356 -19.59 -11.53 -4.11
CA PHE A 356 -20.48 -12.66 -4.35
C PHE A 356 -21.72 -12.23 -5.15
N VAL A 357 -22.25 -11.03 -4.85
CA VAL A 357 -23.41 -10.48 -5.56
C VAL A 357 -23.03 -10.12 -7.02
N VAL A 358 -21.94 -9.38 -7.20
CA VAL A 358 -21.53 -8.90 -8.54
C VAL A 358 -21.13 -10.07 -9.45
N THR A 359 -20.46 -11.09 -8.89
CA THR A 359 -20.06 -12.27 -9.65
C THR A 359 -21.20 -13.30 -9.78
N LYS A 360 -22.35 -13.07 -9.13
CA LYS A 360 -23.51 -13.98 -9.12
C LYS A 360 -23.18 -15.37 -8.57
N THR A 361 -22.32 -15.41 -7.53
CA THR A 361 -21.84 -16.66 -6.95
C THR A 361 -22.45 -16.98 -5.58
N LEU A 362 -23.52 -16.30 -5.19
CA LEU A 362 -24.22 -16.58 -3.92
C LEU A 362 -24.66 -18.04 -3.80
N GLY A 363 -25.24 -18.61 -4.88
CA GLY A 363 -25.65 -20.02 -4.90
C GLY A 363 -24.47 -20.99 -4.84
N GLU A 364 -23.34 -20.65 -5.45
CA GLU A 364 -22.13 -21.47 -5.34
C GLU A 364 -21.56 -21.40 -3.92
N LEU A 365 -21.54 -20.21 -3.31
CA LEU A 365 -21.12 -20.04 -1.92
C LEU A 365 -22.00 -20.89 -1.00
N ASP A 366 -23.33 -20.87 -1.22
CA ASP A 366 -24.28 -21.65 -0.43
C ASP A 366 -23.99 -23.16 -0.52
N SER A 367 -23.89 -23.67 -1.75
CA SER A 367 -23.69 -25.11 -2.00
C SER A 367 -22.31 -25.63 -1.59
N ARG A 368 -21.28 -24.77 -1.61
CA ARG A 368 -19.90 -25.12 -1.28
C ARG A 368 -19.43 -24.43 0.01
N TRP A 369 -20.35 -24.09 0.91
CA TRP A 369 -20.09 -23.33 2.14
C TRP A 369 -18.88 -23.89 2.92
N ASN A 370 -18.91 -25.20 3.19
CA ASN A 370 -17.88 -25.85 4.01
C ASN A 370 -16.50 -25.82 3.35
N GLU A 371 -16.44 -25.74 2.03
CA GLU A 371 -15.20 -25.68 1.27
C GLU A 371 -14.65 -24.24 1.18
N ILE A 372 -15.56 -23.28 0.95
CA ILE A 372 -15.18 -21.88 0.64
C ILE A 372 -14.98 -21.03 1.90
N MET A 373 -15.84 -21.18 2.90
CA MET A 373 -15.83 -20.31 4.08
C MET A 373 -14.53 -20.32 4.87
N PRO A 374 -13.79 -21.43 4.98
CA PRO A 374 -12.46 -21.36 5.63
C PRO A 374 -11.53 -20.31 5.00
N TYR A 375 -11.64 -20.10 3.70
CA TYR A 375 -10.83 -19.10 2.96
C TYR A 375 -11.41 -17.69 3.08
N VAL A 376 -12.73 -17.55 3.14
CA VAL A 376 -13.41 -16.26 3.33
C VAL A 376 -13.11 -15.71 4.73
N LEU A 377 -13.17 -16.59 5.74
CA LEU A 377 -12.88 -16.27 7.13
C LEU A 377 -11.36 -16.22 7.43
N ASP A 378 -10.56 -16.61 6.45
CA ASP A 378 -9.09 -16.68 6.53
C ASP A 378 -8.62 -17.56 7.68
N ILE A 379 -9.29 -18.70 7.88
CA ILE A 379 -8.96 -19.68 8.93
C ILE A 379 -8.39 -21.00 8.35
N GLN A 380 -8.24 -21.06 7.02
CA GLN A 380 -7.83 -22.28 6.32
C GLN A 380 -6.46 -22.80 6.77
N ASP A 381 -5.59 -21.92 7.23
CA ASP A 381 -4.24 -22.27 7.67
C ASP A 381 -4.07 -22.19 9.21
N THR A 382 -5.00 -21.54 9.93
CA THR A 382 -4.86 -21.30 11.38
C THR A 382 -5.65 -22.28 12.23
N VAL A 383 -6.80 -22.75 11.75
CA VAL A 383 -7.67 -23.68 12.47
C VAL A 383 -7.33 -25.11 12.04
N LYS A 384 -7.20 -26.03 13.02
CA LYS A 384 -6.92 -27.44 12.76
C LYS A 384 -8.01 -28.05 11.88
N GLU A 385 -7.64 -28.91 10.96
CA GLU A 385 -8.53 -29.49 9.96
C GLU A 385 -9.81 -30.08 10.58
N GLU A 386 -9.65 -30.83 11.69
CA GLU A 386 -10.76 -31.47 12.39
C GLU A 386 -11.76 -30.48 13.01
N LEU A 387 -11.38 -29.23 13.19
CA LEU A 387 -12.25 -28.19 13.78
C LEU A 387 -12.87 -27.25 12.74
N LYS A 388 -12.33 -27.20 11.53
CA LYS A 388 -12.78 -26.26 10.49
C LYS A 388 -14.28 -26.42 10.18
N LEU A 389 -14.70 -27.67 9.98
CA LEU A 389 -16.10 -27.96 9.69
C LEU A 389 -17.02 -27.44 10.80
N ASN A 390 -16.63 -27.67 12.04
CA ASN A 390 -17.36 -27.18 13.21
C ASN A 390 -17.49 -25.66 13.18
N VAL A 391 -16.37 -24.96 12.98
CA VAL A 391 -16.34 -23.48 12.96
C VAL A 391 -17.30 -22.94 11.89
N VAL A 392 -17.18 -23.41 10.64
CA VAL A 392 -17.98 -22.86 9.54
C VAL A 392 -19.47 -23.24 9.69
N THR A 393 -19.77 -24.41 10.31
CA THR A 393 -21.13 -24.83 10.62
C THR A 393 -21.77 -23.90 11.67
N GLU A 394 -21.03 -23.60 12.75
CA GLU A 394 -21.53 -22.70 13.79
C GLU A 394 -21.71 -21.27 13.27
N VAL A 395 -20.80 -20.81 12.42
CA VAL A 395 -20.95 -19.50 11.75
C VAL A 395 -22.21 -19.48 10.90
N ARG A 396 -22.43 -20.51 10.06
CA ARG A 396 -23.64 -20.60 9.24
C ARG A 396 -24.90 -20.56 10.09
N LYS A 397 -24.93 -21.40 11.12
CA LYS A 397 -26.07 -21.52 12.03
C LYS A 397 -26.38 -20.19 12.73
N HIS A 398 -25.34 -19.47 13.13
CA HIS A 398 -25.50 -18.19 13.85
C HIS A 398 -26.12 -17.10 12.95
N TYR A 399 -25.63 -16.96 11.70
CA TYR A 399 -26.01 -15.85 10.83
C TYR A 399 -27.15 -16.18 9.86
N LEU A 400 -27.29 -17.43 9.46
CA LEU A 400 -28.23 -17.87 8.43
C LEU A 400 -29.27 -18.87 8.93
N GLY A 401 -28.99 -19.55 10.03
CA GLY A 401 -29.85 -20.66 10.50
C GLY A 401 -29.89 -21.78 9.47
N ASP A 402 -31.10 -22.22 9.09
CA ASP A 402 -31.30 -23.25 8.09
C ASP A 402 -31.59 -22.68 6.68
N GLU A 403 -31.47 -21.35 6.51
CA GLU A 403 -31.81 -20.72 5.23
C GLU A 403 -30.70 -20.92 4.17
N HIS A 404 -31.14 -21.06 2.93
CA HIS A 404 -30.27 -21.02 1.76
C HIS A 404 -29.90 -19.57 1.43
N ILE A 405 -28.64 -19.33 1.08
CA ILE A 405 -28.17 -18.00 0.68
C ILE A 405 -28.82 -17.63 -0.66
N SER A 406 -29.40 -16.45 -0.72
CA SER A 406 -30.11 -15.95 -1.90
C SER A 406 -30.05 -14.43 -1.96
N GLU A 407 -30.56 -13.86 -3.04
CA GLU A 407 -30.68 -12.40 -3.19
C GLU A 407 -31.55 -11.78 -2.09
N ASN A 408 -32.50 -12.58 -1.53
CA ASN A 408 -33.45 -12.08 -0.52
C ASN A 408 -32.87 -11.94 0.86
N ASN A 409 -31.87 -12.78 1.23
CA ASN A 409 -31.26 -12.77 2.55
C ASN A 409 -29.76 -12.50 2.54
N LYS A 410 -29.23 -12.02 1.42
CA LYS A 410 -27.79 -11.71 1.30
C LYS A 410 -27.30 -10.73 2.37
N TYR A 411 -28.20 -9.93 2.94
CA TYR A 411 -27.85 -8.97 4.00
C TYR A 411 -27.43 -9.66 5.31
N SER A 412 -27.78 -10.94 5.49
CA SER A 412 -27.30 -11.72 6.64
C SER A 412 -25.78 -11.98 6.57
N LEU A 413 -25.20 -11.93 5.35
CA LEU A 413 -23.75 -12.06 5.15
C LEU A 413 -23.01 -10.77 5.52
N ILE A 414 -23.71 -9.65 5.68
CA ILE A 414 -23.13 -8.33 5.94
C ILE A 414 -23.01 -8.06 7.44
N ARG A 415 -23.94 -8.63 8.20
CA ARG A 415 -24.01 -8.44 9.66
C ARG A 415 -22.94 -9.29 10.35
N GLU A 416 -22.21 -8.70 11.22
CA GLU A 416 -21.21 -9.39 12.06
C GLU A 416 -21.55 -9.28 13.52
#